data_d2344b58f59fee05e0d4c0b865cfcf0d
#
_entry.id   d2344b58f59fee05e0d4c0b865cfcf0d
#
_cell.length_a   1.000
_cell.length_b   1.000
_cell.length_c   1.000
_cell.angle_alpha   90.00
_cell.angle_beta   90.00
_cell.angle_gamma   90.00
#
_symmetry.space_group_name_H-M   'P 1'
#
loop_
_entity.id
_entity.type
_entity.pdbx_description
1 polymer ?
#
loop_
_entity_poly.entity_id
_entity_poly.type
_entity_poly.pdbx_seq_one_letter_code
_entity_poly.pdbx_strand_id
1 'polypeptide(L)'
;MNGMAKLANWLRLIVLTGAAAFLAAPSFEAAAGVDLPKLERGKGEKCVEDTQFMRRNHMDLLKHHRDETMRKGIRTTRHSLKKCVECHASEKTGSVAASKSDFCAACHSYASVKLDCWDCHATKPGKKPVQQAGMPANSPLMPSNNNGGGQ
;
A
#
# COMPACT_ATOMS: atom_id res chain seq x y z
N MET A 1 43.59 14.57 -61.94
CA MET A 1 43.58 13.67 -60.74
C MET A 1 43.33 14.34 -59.42
N ASN A 2 43.20 15.68 -59.32
CA ASN A 2 43.05 16.37 -58.02
C ASN A 2 41.58 16.52 -57.50
N GLY A 3 40.59 16.27 -58.34
CA GLY A 3 39.17 16.42 -57.98
C GLY A 3 38.64 15.32 -57.04
N MET A 4 39.00 14.08 -57.34
CA MET A 4 38.52 12.92 -56.53
C MET A 4 39.12 12.89 -55.14
N ALA A 5 40.38 13.32 -54.97
CA ALA A 5 41.03 13.41 -53.65
C ALA A 5 40.38 14.48 -52.77
N LYS A 6 40.01 15.61 -53.37
CA LYS A 6 39.29 16.70 -52.65
C LYS A 6 37.88 16.26 -52.23
N LEU A 7 37.16 15.53 -53.09
CA LEU A 7 35.83 15.01 -52.78
C LEU A 7 35.89 13.98 -51.65
N ALA A 8 36.86 13.07 -51.69
CA ALA A 8 37.07 12.07 -50.64
C ALA A 8 37.39 12.70 -49.27
N ASN A 9 38.21 13.73 -49.24
CA ASN A 9 38.51 14.47 -48.00
C ASN A 9 37.28 15.23 -47.44
N TRP A 10 36.47 15.80 -48.32
CA TRP A 10 35.26 16.51 -47.91
C TRP A 10 34.24 15.55 -47.32
N LEU A 11 34.03 14.39 -47.90
CA LEU A 11 33.18 13.34 -47.36
C LEU A 11 33.68 12.82 -46.00
N ARG A 12 35.00 12.63 -45.85
CA ARG A 12 35.57 12.25 -44.53
C ARG A 12 35.32 13.29 -43.44
N LEU A 13 35.46 14.57 -43.78
CA LEU A 13 35.17 15.65 -42.85
C LEU A 13 33.69 15.67 -42.44
N ILE A 14 32.76 15.50 -43.34
CA ILE A 14 31.33 15.43 -43.07
C ILE A 14 31.00 14.25 -42.14
N VAL A 15 31.57 13.07 -42.42
CA VAL A 15 31.33 11.88 -41.56
C VAL A 15 31.91 12.08 -40.16
N LEU A 16 33.11 12.64 -40.05
CA LEU A 16 33.77 12.89 -38.75
C LEU A 16 33.03 13.96 -37.94
N THR A 17 32.57 15.05 -38.59
CA THR A 17 31.78 16.07 -37.87
C THR A 17 30.40 15.57 -37.49
N GLY A 18 29.75 14.76 -38.34
CA GLY A 18 28.46 14.14 -38.00
C GLY A 18 28.58 13.15 -36.85
N ALA A 19 29.63 12.32 -36.85
CA ALA A 19 29.88 11.40 -35.73
C ALA A 19 30.17 12.12 -34.39
N ALA A 20 30.97 13.22 -34.45
CA ALA A 20 31.27 14.03 -33.29
C ALA A 20 30.00 14.72 -32.73
N ALA A 21 29.12 15.24 -33.59
CA ALA A 21 27.85 15.85 -33.18
C ALA A 21 26.89 14.82 -32.59
N PHE A 22 26.88 13.58 -33.08
CA PHE A 22 26.03 12.51 -32.51
C PHE A 22 26.50 12.06 -31.10
N LEU A 23 27.82 12.05 -30.87
CA LEU A 23 28.39 11.72 -29.55
C LEU A 23 28.21 12.85 -28.52
N ALA A 24 28.03 14.09 -28.99
CA ALA A 24 27.79 15.26 -28.13
C ALA A 24 26.31 15.52 -27.87
N ALA A 25 25.41 14.71 -28.40
CA ALA A 25 24.00 14.85 -28.11
C ALA A 25 23.74 14.63 -26.61
N PRO A 26 23.04 15.56 -25.92
CA PRO A 26 22.73 15.40 -24.51
C PRO A 26 21.92 14.12 -24.36
N SER A 27 22.39 13.22 -23.48
CA SER A 27 21.63 12.05 -23.07
C SER A 27 20.39 12.56 -22.35
N PHE A 28 19.25 12.54 -23.00
CA PHE A 28 17.97 12.72 -22.35
C PHE A 28 17.77 11.49 -21.46
N GLU A 29 18.16 11.63 -20.20
CA GLU A 29 17.73 10.66 -19.18
C GLU A 29 16.22 10.81 -19.06
N ALA A 30 15.50 9.90 -19.71
CA ALA A 30 14.06 9.77 -19.51
C ALA A 30 13.88 9.31 -18.07
N ALA A 31 13.60 10.25 -17.17
CA ALA A 31 13.17 9.96 -15.82
C ALA A 31 11.77 9.32 -15.92
N ALA A 32 11.73 8.03 -16.24
CA ALA A 32 10.52 7.21 -16.24
C ALA A 32 10.17 6.85 -14.79
N GLY A 33 10.07 7.86 -13.92
CA GLY A 33 9.64 7.70 -12.54
C GLY A 33 8.13 7.88 -12.47
N VAL A 34 7.42 6.82 -12.05
CA VAL A 34 6.04 6.98 -11.61
C VAL A 34 6.07 7.58 -10.21
N ASP A 35 5.34 8.67 -10.00
CA ASP A 35 5.26 9.33 -8.69
C ASP A 35 4.82 8.35 -7.61
N LEU A 36 5.56 8.30 -6.50
CA LEU A 36 5.20 7.48 -5.36
C LEU A 36 3.85 7.93 -4.78
N PRO A 37 3.03 7.00 -4.28
CA PRO A 37 1.72 7.33 -3.75
C PRO A 37 1.84 8.24 -2.52
N LYS A 38 1.04 9.30 -2.50
CA LYS A 38 0.90 10.19 -1.34
C LYS A 38 -0.08 9.55 -0.37
N LEU A 39 0.43 9.14 0.78
CA LEU A 39 -0.36 8.49 1.83
C LEU A 39 -1.05 9.53 2.71
N GLU A 40 -2.34 9.38 2.95
CA GLU A 40 -3.03 10.08 4.03
C GLU A 40 -2.52 9.53 5.37
N ARG A 41 -2.16 10.44 6.27
CA ARG A 41 -1.78 10.04 7.64
C ARG A 41 -3.01 9.58 8.41
N GLY A 42 -2.87 8.46 9.09
CA GLY A 42 -3.82 8.03 10.10
C GLY A 42 -3.53 8.67 11.47
N LYS A 43 -4.30 8.28 12.47
CA LYS A 43 -4.24 8.83 13.84
C LYS A 43 -3.01 8.41 14.65
N GLY A 44 -2.28 7.39 14.20
CA GLY A 44 -1.13 6.85 14.93
C GLY A 44 0.12 7.71 14.75
N GLU A 45 0.82 7.96 15.83
CA GLU A 45 2.08 8.72 15.81
C GLU A 45 3.28 7.87 15.39
N LYS A 46 3.27 6.60 15.78
CA LYS A 46 4.38 5.66 15.55
C LYS A 46 3.87 4.31 15.05
N CYS A 47 4.60 3.74 14.08
CA CYS A 47 4.33 2.40 13.60
C CYS A 47 4.60 1.35 14.71
N VAL A 48 3.88 0.23 14.66
CA VAL A 48 4.01 -0.89 15.62
C VAL A 48 5.38 -1.57 15.53
N GLU A 49 6.00 -1.54 14.37
CA GLU A 49 7.36 -2.02 14.08
C GLU A 49 8.12 -0.96 13.27
N ASP A 50 9.38 -1.22 12.95
CA ASP A 50 10.13 -0.38 12.03
C ASP A 50 9.40 -0.19 10.70
N THR A 51 9.39 1.03 10.19
CA THR A 51 8.61 1.38 9.00
C THR A 51 9.07 0.63 7.76
N GLN A 52 10.39 0.43 7.59
CA GLN A 52 10.92 -0.29 6.42
C GLN A 52 10.62 -1.79 6.51
N PHE A 53 10.70 -2.33 7.72
CA PHE A 53 10.28 -3.70 8.00
C PHE A 53 8.80 -3.89 7.67
N MET A 54 7.91 -3.01 8.13
CA MET A 54 6.48 -3.09 7.87
C MET A 54 6.14 -2.99 6.38
N ARG A 55 6.80 -2.11 5.65
CA ARG A 55 6.59 -1.99 4.19
C ARG A 55 6.84 -3.29 3.44
N ARG A 56 7.79 -4.09 3.89
CA ARG A 56 8.19 -5.33 3.22
C ARG A 56 7.48 -6.57 3.75
N ASN A 57 7.12 -6.59 5.03
CA ASN A 57 6.74 -7.82 5.73
C ASN A 57 5.33 -7.78 6.34
N HIS A 58 4.58 -6.66 6.25
CA HIS A 58 3.25 -6.58 6.86
C HIS A 58 2.30 -7.67 6.38
N MET A 59 2.43 -8.10 5.13
CA MET A 59 1.61 -9.15 4.56
C MET A 59 1.82 -10.49 5.28
N ASP A 60 3.06 -10.85 5.61
CA ASP A 60 3.38 -12.10 6.30
C ASP A 60 2.92 -12.05 7.76
N LEU A 61 3.06 -10.89 8.41
CA LEU A 61 2.52 -10.68 9.75
C LEU A 61 0.99 -10.82 9.77
N LEU A 62 0.28 -10.26 8.78
CA LEU A 62 -1.17 -10.38 8.66
C LEU A 62 -1.62 -11.79 8.35
N LYS A 63 -0.92 -12.52 7.47
CA LYS A 63 -1.18 -13.94 7.18
C LYS A 63 -0.99 -14.79 8.42
N HIS A 64 0.13 -14.61 9.12
CA HIS A 64 0.40 -15.33 10.35
C HIS A 64 -0.70 -15.08 11.39
N HIS A 65 -1.06 -13.83 11.63
CA HIS A 65 -2.13 -13.48 12.56
C HIS A 65 -3.49 -14.05 12.15
N ARG A 66 -3.79 -14.04 10.85
CA ARG A 66 -5.01 -14.66 10.31
C ARG A 66 -5.04 -16.17 10.62
N ASP A 67 -3.96 -16.87 10.36
CA ASP A 67 -3.89 -18.32 10.56
C ASP A 67 -3.99 -18.69 12.05
N GLU A 68 -3.35 -17.93 12.93
CA GLU A 68 -3.50 -18.07 14.38
C GLU A 68 -4.97 -17.88 14.82
N THR A 69 -5.61 -16.82 14.32
CA THR A 69 -6.98 -16.49 14.69
C THR A 69 -7.99 -17.50 14.14
N MET A 70 -7.89 -17.84 12.86
CA MET A 70 -8.87 -18.68 12.17
C MET A 70 -8.72 -20.15 12.51
N ARG A 71 -7.49 -20.65 12.68
CA ARG A 71 -7.22 -22.07 12.88
C ARG A 71 -7.08 -22.45 14.36
N LYS A 72 -6.58 -21.52 15.20
CA LYS A 72 -6.27 -21.80 16.60
C LYS A 72 -7.08 -20.98 17.58
N GLY A 73 -7.91 -20.05 17.10
CA GLY A 73 -8.71 -19.17 17.95
C GLY A 73 -7.89 -18.13 18.74
N ILE A 74 -6.60 -17.99 18.45
CA ILE A 74 -5.71 -17.08 19.15
C ILE A 74 -5.94 -15.65 18.64
N ARG A 75 -6.35 -14.75 19.54
CA ARG A 75 -6.65 -13.35 19.25
C ARG A 75 -5.68 -12.45 19.99
N THR A 76 -4.52 -12.19 19.37
CA THR A 76 -3.56 -11.22 19.91
C THR A 76 -3.91 -9.80 19.44
N THR A 77 -3.46 -8.80 20.20
CA THR A 77 -3.65 -7.39 19.82
C THR A 77 -2.53 -6.87 18.92
N ARG A 78 -1.32 -7.41 19.05
CA ARG A 78 -0.17 -7.03 18.21
C ARG A 78 -0.39 -7.53 16.79
N HIS A 79 -0.15 -6.71 15.78
CA HIS A 79 -0.36 -6.97 14.35
C HIS A 79 -1.81 -7.32 13.97
N SER A 80 -2.78 -7.00 14.83
CA SER A 80 -4.20 -7.20 14.54
C SER A 80 -4.66 -6.28 13.42
N LEU A 81 -5.31 -6.83 12.38
CA LEU A 81 -5.88 -6.02 11.28
C LEU A 81 -6.82 -4.93 11.81
N LYS A 82 -7.64 -5.25 12.82
CA LYS A 82 -8.51 -4.27 13.48
C LYS A 82 -7.71 -3.07 14.01
N LYS A 83 -6.58 -3.32 14.69
CA LYS A 83 -5.72 -2.25 15.23
C LYS A 83 -5.02 -1.47 14.12
N CYS A 84 -4.61 -2.12 13.05
CA CYS A 84 -4.07 -1.44 11.88
C CYS A 84 -5.09 -0.46 11.28
N VAL A 85 -6.35 -0.92 11.10
CA VAL A 85 -7.43 -0.06 10.60
C VAL A 85 -7.73 1.09 11.57
N GLU A 86 -7.76 0.84 12.88
CA GLU A 86 -8.00 1.88 13.90
C GLU A 86 -6.94 3.00 13.86
N CYS A 87 -5.67 2.65 13.64
CA CYS A 87 -4.57 3.61 13.60
C CYS A 87 -4.40 4.29 12.24
N HIS A 88 -4.60 3.55 11.13
CA HIS A 88 -4.31 4.01 9.79
C HIS A 88 -5.51 4.56 9.02
N ALA A 89 -6.72 4.52 9.59
CA ALA A 89 -7.89 5.14 8.96
C ALA A 89 -7.65 6.65 8.78
N SER A 90 -7.86 7.13 7.55
CA SER A 90 -7.73 8.54 7.19
C SER A 90 -8.70 9.39 8.01
N GLU A 91 -8.29 10.58 8.41
CA GLU A 91 -9.18 11.54 9.07
C GLU A 91 -10.27 12.06 8.14
N LYS A 92 -10.00 12.09 6.84
CA LYS A 92 -10.96 12.59 5.83
C LYS A 92 -12.06 11.58 5.52
N THR A 93 -11.68 10.32 5.28
CA THR A 93 -12.63 9.28 4.83
C THR A 93 -13.10 8.38 5.97
N GLY A 94 -12.39 8.40 7.10
CA GLY A 94 -12.57 7.46 8.20
C GLY A 94 -12.21 6.02 7.82
N SER A 95 -11.48 5.81 6.74
CA SER A 95 -11.23 4.50 6.13
C SER A 95 -9.75 4.33 5.78
N VAL A 96 -9.33 3.09 5.58
CA VAL A 96 -8.02 2.74 5.02
C VAL A 96 -8.07 2.45 3.51
N ALA A 97 -9.26 2.40 2.90
CA ALA A 97 -9.42 1.99 1.50
C ALA A 97 -10.67 2.54 0.79
N ALA A 98 -11.29 3.63 1.25
CA ALA A 98 -12.41 4.29 0.57
C ALA A 98 -11.95 5.21 -0.56
N SER A 99 -10.72 5.72 -0.49
CA SER A 99 -10.09 6.58 -1.48
C SER A 99 -8.73 6.00 -1.89
N LYS A 100 -8.27 6.33 -3.10
CA LYS A 100 -6.93 5.95 -3.59
C LYS A 100 -5.79 6.58 -2.77
N SER A 101 -6.04 7.62 -1.99
CA SER A 101 -5.06 8.22 -1.06
C SER A 101 -5.09 7.60 0.34
N ASP A 102 -6.09 6.78 0.66
CA ASP A 102 -6.17 6.11 1.95
C ASP A 102 -5.02 5.12 2.11
N PHE A 103 -4.60 4.90 3.35
CA PHE A 103 -3.34 4.24 3.68
C PHE A 103 -3.08 2.91 2.96
N CYS A 104 -4.01 1.97 3.01
CA CYS A 104 -3.85 0.69 2.33
C CYS A 104 -4.01 0.82 0.82
N ALA A 105 -5.06 1.54 0.39
CA ALA A 105 -5.39 1.69 -1.02
C ALA A 105 -4.28 2.38 -1.81
N ALA A 106 -3.59 3.37 -1.24
CA ALA A 106 -2.58 4.13 -1.96
C ALA A 106 -1.43 3.24 -2.47
N CYS A 107 -0.83 2.43 -1.60
CA CYS A 107 0.25 1.54 -2.01
C CYS A 107 -0.26 0.37 -2.85
N HIS A 108 -1.40 -0.24 -2.48
CA HIS A 108 -1.92 -1.41 -3.19
C HIS A 108 -2.47 -1.05 -4.57
N SER A 109 -3.09 0.11 -4.75
CA SER A 109 -3.49 0.60 -6.07
C SER A 109 -2.28 0.94 -6.95
N TYR A 110 -1.24 1.53 -6.35
CA TYR A 110 0.01 1.82 -7.05
C TYR A 110 0.70 0.55 -7.55
N ALA A 111 0.73 -0.49 -6.72
CA ALA A 111 1.30 -1.78 -7.07
C ALA A 111 0.36 -2.68 -7.88
N SER A 112 -0.86 -2.24 -8.19
CA SER A 112 -1.92 -3.02 -8.86
C SER A 112 -2.24 -4.34 -8.14
N VAL A 113 -2.18 -4.34 -6.81
CA VAL A 113 -2.46 -5.51 -5.97
C VAL A 113 -3.84 -5.39 -5.34
N LYS A 114 -4.71 -6.36 -5.63
CA LYS A 114 -6.03 -6.46 -4.99
C LYS A 114 -5.89 -6.87 -3.52
N LEU A 115 -6.68 -6.24 -2.67
CA LEU A 115 -6.79 -6.56 -1.25
C LEU A 115 -8.05 -7.38 -0.98
N ASP A 116 -7.92 -8.70 -0.96
CA ASP A 116 -9.04 -9.63 -0.68
C ASP A 116 -9.54 -9.53 0.76
N CYS A 117 -8.77 -8.93 1.65
CA CYS A 117 -9.18 -8.71 3.04
C CYS A 117 -10.50 -7.95 3.15
N TRP A 118 -10.76 -7.03 2.23
CA TRP A 118 -11.95 -6.17 2.24
C TRP A 118 -13.21 -6.84 1.71
N ASP A 119 -13.11 -8.05 1.20
CA ASP A 119 -14.28 -8.85 0.83
C ASP A 119 -15.03 -9.33 2.09
N CYS A 120 -14.33 -9.42 3.24
CA CYS A 120 -14.89 -9.85 4.52
C CYS A 120 -14.71 -8.84 5.66
N HIS A 121 -13.67 -8.00 5.62
CA HIS A 121 -13.35 -7.05 6.68
C HIS A 121 -13.76 -5.63 6.32
N ALA A 122 -14.25 -4.88 7.33
CA ALA A 122 -14.55 -3.47 7.16
C ALA A 122 -13.25 -2.65 7.00
N THR A 123 -13.27 -1.71 6.06
CA THR A 123 -12.17 -0.76 5.82
C THR A 123 -12.15 0.41 6.80
N LYS A 124 -13.13 0.46 7.71
CA LYS A 124 -13.32 1.51 8.71
C LYS A 124 -13.18 0.93 10.12
N PRO A 125 -12.72 1.72 11.09
CA PRO A 125 -12.75 1.32 12.49
C PRO A 125 -14.17 0.94 12.91
N GLY A 126 -14.32 -0.18 13.62
CA GLY A 126 -15.59 -0.54 14.23
C GLY A 126 -16.02 0.52 15.25
N LYS A 127 -17.32 0.75 15.37
CA LYS A 127 -17.85 1.56 16.49
C LYS A 127 -17.40 0.89 17.79
N LYS A 128 -16.81 1.66 18.71
CA LYS A 128 -16.60 1.15 20.07
C LYS A 128 -17.96 0.71 20.58
N PRO A 129 -18.09 -0.47 21.20
CA PRO A 129 -19.32 -0.80 21.89
C PRO A 129 -19.67 0.39 22.78
N VAL A 130 -20.88 0.92 22.61
CA VAL A 130 -21.40 1.89 23.57
C VAL A 130 -21.39 1.13 24.89
N GLN A 131 -20.48 1.48 25.80
CA GLN A 131 -20.60 1.05 27.17
C GLN A 131 -21.94 1.60 27.63
N GLN A 132 -22.94 0.72 27.76
CA GLN A 132 -24.19 1.07 28.39
C GLN A 132 -23.81 1.49 29.79
N ALA A 133 -23.88 2.80 30.05
CA ALA A 133 -23.70 3.34 31.36
C ALA A 133 -24.76 2.68 32.25
N GLY A 134 -24.32 1.74 33.11
CA GLY A 134 -25.19 1.10 34.07
C GLY A 134 -25.16 -0.43 34.17
N MET A 135 -24.42 -1.15 33.34
CA MET A 135 -24.26 -2.59 33.57
C MET A 135 -23.03 -2.85 34.44
N PRO A 136 -23.17 -3.50 35.60
CA PRO A 136 -22.02 -3.92 36.40
C PRO A 136 -21.18 -4.94 35.62
N ALA A 137 -19.84 -4.90 35.82
CA ALA A 137 -18.85 -5.69 35.12
C ALA A 137 -18.99 -7.23 35.26
N ASN A 138 -19.99 -7.74 35.99
CA ASN A 138 -20.20 -9.14 36.32
C ASN A 138 -21.58 -9.67 35.90
N SER A 139 -22.23 -9.10 34.88
CA SER A 139 -23.44 -9.75 34.34
C SER A 139 -23.07 -11.03 33.61
N PRO A 140 -23.65 -12.19 33.93
CA PRO A 140 -23.44 -13.44 33.21
C PRO A 140 -23.81 -13.25 31.75
N LEU A 141 -22.99 -13.79 30.87
CA LEU A 141 -23.31 -13.86 29.46
C LEU A 141 -24.64 -14.60 29.26
N MET A 142 -25.67 -13.87 28.84
CA MET A 142 -26.91 -14.50 28.42
C MET A 142 -26.59 -15.49 27.28
N PRO A 143 -27.09 -16.74 27.33
CA PRO A 143 -26.92 -17.67 26.22
C PRO A 143 -27.58 -17.08 24.97
N SER A 144 -26.83 -17.06 23.89
CA SER A 144 -27.32 -16.68 22.56
C SER A 144 -28.47 -17.61 22.20
N ASN A 145 -29.67 -17.06 22.14
CA ASN A 145 -30.86 -17.80 21.74
C ASN A 145 -30.87 -17.91 20.23
N ASN A 146 -30.20 -18.93 19.69
CA ASN A 146 -30.27 -19.30 18.29
C ASN A 146 -31.55 -20.09 18.01
N ASN A 147 -32.70 -19.44 18.10
CA ASN A 147 -33.94 -19.96 17.51
C ASN A 147 -34.08 -19.33 16.11
N GLY A 148 -33.39 -19.88 15.14
CA GLY A 148 -33.66 -19.74 13.71
C GLY A 148 -34.26 -21.05 13.21
N GLY A 149 -35.57 -21.16 13.39
CA GLY A 149 -36.35 -22.29 12.83
C GLY A 149 -36.30 -22.29 11.31
N GLY A 150 -36.19 -23.48 10.74
CA GLY A 150 -36.26 -23.70 9.32
C GLY A 150 -37.66 -23.45 8.70
N GLN A 151 -37.66 -23.24 7.44
CA GLN A 151 -38.46 -23.92 6.40
C GLN A 151 -37.82 -23.57 5.07
#